data_12386423906a260195448eb628d971b1
#
_entry.id   12386423906a260195448eb628d971b1
#
_cell.length_a   1.000
_cell.length_b   1.000
_cell.length_c   1.000
_cell.angle_alpha   90.00
_cell.angle_beta   90.00
_cell.angle_gamma   90.00
#
_symmetry.space_group_name_H-M   'P 1'
#
loop_
_entity.id
_entity.type
_entity.pdbx_description
1 polymer ?
#
loop_
_entity_poly.entity_id
_entity_poly.type
_entity_poly.pdbx_seq_one_letter_code
_entity_poly.pdbx_strand_id
1 'polypeptide(L)'
;DVALNQPDIFGRFTAAFGPVHWRQDLENWTLLGYNTCVKTDSDVTVGAAEIAWLKEQAAALPADRPVALFGHHPLNPSTRKYRIANAEEILALFAGRMLRLSASGHWHGNQEESRDGVLFTTTACCSSTRNNFDDTPRKGYRLFCFGGNTVNTEFVEVKNG
;
A
#
# COMPACT_ATOMS: atom_id res chain seq x y z
N ASP A 1 7.50 -8.12 8.59
CA ASP A 1 7.65 -7.91 10.04
C ASP A 1 9.12 -8.02 10.39
N VAL A 2 9.76 -6.91 10.66
CA VAL A 2 11.16 -6.84 11.05
C VAL A 2 11.24 -7.00 12.56
N ALA A 3 12.21 -7.78 13.07
CA ALA A 3 12.45 -7.89 14.51
C ALA A 3 12.80 -6.50 15.09
N LEU A 4 11.86 -5.88 15.78
CA LEU A 4 11.94 -4.48 16.26
C LEU A 4 12.97 -4.23 17.37
N ASN A 5 13.62 -5.26 17.84
CA ASN A 5 14.67 -5.13 18.86
C ASN A 5 16.06 -4.86 18.26
N GLN A 6 16.14 -4.54 16.97
CA GLN A 6 17.39 -4.19 16.32
C GLN A 6 17.56 -2.67 16.24
N PRO A 7 18.77 -2.14 16.48
CA PRO A 7 19.04 -0.69 16.46
C PRO A 7 18.72 -0.01 15.11
N ASP A 8 18.75 -0.79 14.04
CA ASP A 8 18.42 -0.33 12.69
C ASP A 8 17.41 -1.30 12.05
N ILE A 9 16.14 -1.10 12.33
CA ILE A 9 15.04 -1.93 11.81
C ILE A 9 14.90 -1.85 10.29
N PHE A 10 15.35 -0.77 9.67
CA PHE A 10 15.24 -0.55 8.24
C PHE A 10 16.54 -0.76 7.47
N GLY A 11 17.69 -0.91 8.15
CA GLY A 11 19.00 -0.95 7.51
C GLY A 11 19.14 -2.03 6.45
N ARG A 12 18.63 -3.24 6.70
CA ARG A 12 18.64 -4.31 5.69
C ARG A 12 17.74 -4.01 4.50
N PHE A 13 16.57 -3.42 4.77
CA PHE A 13 15.64 -3.02 3.70
C PHE A 13 16.25 -1.91 2.86
N THR A 14 16.74 -0.84 3.49
CA THR A 14 17.31 0.30 2.79
C THR A 14 18.58 -0.04 2.01
N ALA A 15 19.38 -0.97 2.52
CA ALA A 15 20.55 -1.48 1.78
C ALA A 15 20.18 -2.27 0.52
N ALA A 16 19.05 -3.00 0.54
CA ALA A 16 18.62 -3.84 -0.57
C ALA A 16 17.71 -3.10 -1.57
N PHE A 17 16.84 -2.22 -1.08
CA PHE A 17 15.75 -1.64 -1.85
C PHE A 17 15.73 -0.10 -1.89
N GLY A 18 16.63 0.56 -1.17
CA GLY A 18 16.65 2.03 -1.08
C GLY A 18 15.73 2.58 0.01
N PRO A 19 15.28 3.85 -0.10
CA PRO A 19 14.49 4.53 0.93
C PRO A 19 13.20 3.80 1.30
N VAL A 20 12.75 3.94 2.54
CA VAL A 20 11.48 3.35 3.04
C VAL A 20 10.23 4.01 2.45
N HIS A 21 10.37 5.21 1.91
CA HIS A 21 9.38 5.85 1.06
C HIS A 21 10.01 6.21 -0.29
N TRP A 22 9.23 6.20 -1.33
CA TRP A 22 9.74 6.44 -2.68
C TRP A 22 8.66 7.03 -3.59
N ARG A 23 9.11 7.73 -4.62
CA ARG A 23 8.29 8.23 -5.72
C ARG A 23 8.85 7.71 -7.03
N GLN A 24 7.96 7.24 -7.88
CA GLN A 24 8.25 6.87 -9.27
C GLN A 24 7.25 7.56 -10.18
N ASP A 25 7.73 8.42 -11.04
CA ASP A 25 6.92 8.99 -12.11
C ASP A 25 7.03 8.12 -13.36
N LEU A 26 5.89 7.65 -13.85
CA LEU A 26 5.72 7.06 -15.17
C LEU A 26 5.24 8.15 -16.13
N GLU A 27 5.07 7.82 -17.41
CA GLU A 27 4.62 8.81 -18.42
C GLU A 27 3.38 9.59 -17.95
N ASN A 28 2.33 8.90 -17.52
CA ASN A 28 1.05 9.50 -17.14
C ASN A 28 0.66 9.27 -15.67
N TRP A 29 1.49 8.59 -14.86
CA TRP A 29 1.18 8.23 -13.49
C TRP A 29 2.26 8.66 -12.52
N THR A 30 1.88 8.89 -11.27
CA THR A 30 2.81 8.95 -10.14
C THR A 30 2.52 7.80 -9.18
N LEU A 31 3.53 7.00 -8.88
CA LEU A 31 3.48 5.93 -7.89
C LEU A 31 4.21 6.40 -6.64
N LEU A 32 3.56 6.26 -5.49
CA LEU A 32 4.11 6.62 -4.19
C LEU A 32 4.11 5.40 -3.27
N GLY A 33 5.29 4.97 -2.85
CA GLY A 33 5.43 4.02 -1.76
C GLY A 33 5.67 4.75 -0.45
N TYR A 34 4.99 4.38 0.63
CA TYR A 34 5.12 5.02 1.92
C TYR A 34 5.26 4.02 3.06
N ASN A 35 5.97 4.44 4.10
CA ASN A 35 6.28 3.58 5.22
C ASN A 35 5.13 3.52 6.23
N THR A 36 4.56 2.35 6.40
CA THR A 36 3.53 2.08 7.41
C THR A 36 4.05 1.22 8.57
N CYS A 37 5.32 0.78 8.52
CA CYS A 37 5.91 -0.11 9.51
C CYS A 37 6.51 0.69 10.66
N VAL A 38 5.67 1.17 11.59
CA VAL A 38 6.12 2.00 12.74
C VAL A 38 6.39 1.16 13.98
N LYS A 39 5.73 -0.03 14.08
CA LYS A 39 5.85 -0.97 15.20
C LYS A 39 5.53 -2.38 14.71
N THR A 40 5.74 -3.39 15.58
CA THR A 40 5.28 -4.78 15.34
C THR A 40 3.79 -4.97 15.53
N ASP A 41 3.08 -3.95 16.00
CA ASP A 41 1.66 -4.04 16.27
C ASP A 41 0.86 -4.07 14.97
N SER A 42 -0.23 -4.80 14.99
CA SER A 42 -1.17 -4.91 13.88
C SER A 42 -1.93 -3.61 13.63
N ASP A 43 -2.04 -2.76 14.66
CA ASP A 43 -2.71 -1.47 14.60
C ASP A 43 -1.65 -0.37 14.52
N VAL A 44 -1.49 0.19 13.35
CA VAL A 44 -0.50 1.22 13.09
C VAL A 44 -1.11 2.60 12.89
N THR A 45 -0.38 3.59 13.37
CA THR A 45 -0.60 5.00 13.05
C THR A 45 0.62 5.49 12.29
N VAL A 46 0.43 5.97 11.07
CA VAL A 46 1.51 6.54 10.26
C VAL A 46 2.00 7.82 10.92
N GLY A 47 3.31 7.90 11.14
CA GLY A 47 3.92 8.98 11.91
C GLY A 47 3.96 10.33 11.17
N ALA A 48 4.13 11.42 11.93
CA ALA A 48 4.08 12.79 11.42
C ALA A 48 5.08 13.07 10.29
N ALA A 49 6.27 12.49 10.34
CA ALA A 49 7.28 12.68 9.30
C ALA A 49 6.84 12.10 7.95
N GLU A 50 6.21 10.92 7.97
CA GLU A 50 5.69 10.27 6.77
C GLU A 50 4.46 10.99 6.23
N ILE A 51 3.58 11.48 7.12
CA ILE A 51 2.44 12.33 6.75
C ILE A 51 2.93 13.63 6.08
N ALA A 52 3.97 14.25 6.62
CA ALA A 52 4.56 15.46 6.03
C ALA A 52 5.11 15.20 4.63
N TRP A 53 5.82 14.08 4.44
CA TRP A 53 6.32 13.67 3.13
C TRP A 53 5.18 13.42 2.13
N LEU A 54 4.14 12.65 2.52
CA LEU A 54 2.97 12.42 1.67
C LEU A 54 2.26 13.72 1.30
N LYS A 55 2.12 14.65 2.24
CA LYS A 55 1.54 15.99 2.02
C LYS A 55 2.33 16.78 0.99
N GLU A 56 3.66 16.78 1.09
CA GLU A 56 4.55 17.42 0.12
C GLU A 56 4.36 16.80 -1.27
N GLN A 57 4.36 15.44 -1.36
CA GLN A 57 4.13 14.77 -2.63
C GLN A 57 2.76 15.14 -3.22
N ALA A 58 1.70 15.09 -2.43
CA ALA A 58 0.35 15.42 -2.88
C ALA A 58 0.25 16.88 -3.37
N ALA A 59 0.90 17.81 -2.69
CA ALA A 59 0.92 19.22 -3.08
C ALA A 59 1.65 19.45 -4.41
N ALA A 60 2.69 18.67 -4.69
CA ALA A 60 3.50 18.77 -5.90
C ALA A 60 2.84 18.10 -7.14
N LEU A 61 1.74 17.37 -6.97
CA LEU A 61 1.08 16.70 -8.08
C LEU A 61 0.15 17.63 -8.87
N PRO A 62 0.13 17.57 -10.20
CA PRO A 62 -0.96 18.11 -11.00
C PRO A 62 -2.29 17.48 -10.59
N ALA A 63 -3.38 18.27 -10.63
CA ALA A 63 -4.70 17.79 -10.18
C ALA A 63 -5.26 16.64 -11.03
N ASP A 64 -4.90 16.62 -12.30
CA ASP A 64 -5.33 15.65 -13.32
C ASP A 64 -4.39 14.46 -13.50
N ARG A 65 -3.28 14.42 -12.73
CA ARG A 65 -2.33 13.31 -12.80
C ARG A 65 -2.76 12.16 -11.90
N PRO A 66 -3.01 10.96 -12.44
CA PRO A 66 -3.38 9.81 -11.64
C PRO A 66 -2.25 9.36 -10.73
N VAL A 67 -2.64 8.98 -9.50
CA VAL A 67 -1.75 8.59 -8.41
C VAL A 67 -2.09 7.21 -7.90
N ALA A 68 -1.07 6.41 -7.61
CA ALA A 68 -1.18 5.15 -6.91
C ALA A 68 -0.36 5.17 -5.61
N LEU A 69 -0.97 4.74 -4.51
CA LEU A 69 -0.35 4.59 -3.20
C LEU A 69 -0.03 3.11 -2.94
N PHE A 70 1.18 2.85 -2.45
CA PHE A 70 1.63 1.53 -2.04
C PHE A 70 2.11 1.57 -0.59
N GLY A 71 1.45 0.80 0.26
CA GLY A 71 1.82 0.65 1.67
C GLY A 71 1.63 -0.79 2.14
N HIS A 72 2.26 -1.18 3.26
CA HIS A 72 2.07 -2.53 3.77
C HIS A 72 0.70 -2.71 4.43
N HIS A 73 0.25 -1.74 5.23
CA HIS A 73 -1.03 -1.79 5.93
C HIS A 73 -2.15 -1.15 5.10
N PRO A 74 -3.40 -1.66 5.21
CA PRO A 74 -4.52 -1.17 4.41
C PRO A 74 -4.97 0.25 4.78
N LEU A 75 -5.26 1.06 3.75
CA LEU A 75 -6.05 2.29 3.86
C LEU A 75 -7.56 2.04 3.67
N ASN A 76 -7.93 0.89 3.10
CA ASN A 76 -9.31 0.57 2.73
C ASN A 76 -10.28 0.77 3.89
N PRO A 77 -11.31 1.61 3.76
CA PRO A 77 -12.31 1.87 4.80
C PRO A 77 -13.08 0.62 5.26
N SER A 78 -13.25 -0.36 4.37
CA SER A 78 -13.98 -1.60 4.66
C SER A 78 -13.11 -2.67 5.34
N THR A 79 -11.81 -2.49 5.41
CA THR A 79 -10.93 -3.43 6.10
C THR A 79 -11.12 -3.32 7.61
N ARG A 80 -11.70 -4.35 8.21
CA ARG A 80 -12.08 -4.34 9.64
C ARG A 80 -10.90 -4.50 10.60
N LYS A 81 -9.82 -5.13 10.13
CA LYS A 81 -8.62 -5.40 10.93
C LYS A 81 -7.39 -4.89 10.21
N TYR A 82 -6.41 -4.47 10.99
CA TYR A 82 -5.09 -4.05 10.48
C TYR A 82 -5.12 -2.80 9.59
N ARG A 83 -6.21 -2.07 9.59
CA ARG A 83 -6.29 -0.79 8.90
C ARG A 83 -5.44 0.25 9.63
N ILE A 84 -4.80 1.13 8.88
CA ILE A 84 -4.09 2.29 9.44
C ILE A 84 -5.08 3.15 10.23
N ALA A 85 -4.76 3.46 11.49
CA ALA A 85 -5.65 4.19 12.38
C ALA A 85 -5.96 5.61 11.89
N ASN A 86 -4.98 6.29 11.29
CA ASN A 86 -5.13 7.60 10.66
C ASN A 86 -5.29 7.54 9.14
N ALA A 87 -5.92 6.48 8.62
CA ALA A 87 -6.13 6.30 7.18
C ALA A 87 -6.91 7.45 6.54
N GLU A 88 -7.91 8.01 7.23
CA GLU A 88 -8.70 9.14 6.71
C GLU A 88 -7.85 10.42 6.57
N GLU A 89 -6.89 10.64 7.47
CA GLU A 89 -5.93 11.74 7.35
C GLU A 89 -5.10 11.59 6.07
N ILE A 90 -4.60 10.37 5.79
CA ILE A 90 -3.81 10.10 4.58
C ILE A 90 -4.67 10.30 3.32
N LEU A 91 -5.88 9.75 3.28
CA LEU A 91 -6.78 9.90 2.14
C LEU A 91 -7.12 11.37 1.90
N ALA A 92 -7.32 12.16 2.96
CA ALA A 92 -7.61 13.59 2.89
C ALA A 92 -6.47 14.41 2.24
N LEU A 93 -5.20 13.97 2.34
CA LEU A 93 -4.07 14.63 1.66
C LEU A 93 -4.23 14.63 0.14
N PHE A 94 -4.94 13.66 -0.39
CA PHE A 94 -5.20 13.50 -1.83
C PHE A 94 -6.56 14.03 -2.26
N ALA A 95 -7.29 14.74 -1.37
CA ALA A 95 -8.53 15.41 -1.73
C ALA A 95 -8.26 16.43 -2.87
N GLY A 96 -9.05 16.36 -3.94
CA GLY A 96 -8.84 17.19 -5.14
C GLY A 96 -7.66 16.72 -6.03
N ARG A 97 -7.04 15.57 -5.73
CA ARG A 97 -6.07 14.88 -6.59
C ARG A 97 -6.72 13.64 -7.19
N MET A 98 -6.13 13.16 -8.28
CA MET A 98 -6.64 11.98 -8.97
C MET A 98 -6.05 10.70 -8.34
N LEU A 99 -6.35 10.42 -7.05
CA LEU A 99 -6.02 9.15 -6.44
C LEU A 99 -6.86 8.05 -7.10
N ARG A 100 -6.21 7.01 -7.64
CA ARG A 100 -6.85 5.91 -8.37
C ARG A 100 -6.62 4.54 -7.77
N LEU A 101 -5.53 4.37 -7.02
CA LEU A 101 -5.16 3.09 -6.43
C LEU A 101 -4.60 3.29 -5.02
N SER A 102 -5.01 2.44 -4.10
CA SER A 102 -4.34 2.18 -2.83
C SER A 102 -4.13 0.68 -2.68
N ALA A 103 -2.89 0.24 -2.88
CA ALA A 103 -2.50 -1.16 -2.81
C ALA A 103 -1.81 -1.48 -1.48
N SER A 104 -2.18 -2.58 -0.86
CA SER A 104 -1.66 -3.01 0.44
C SER A 104 -1.58 -4.53 0.60
N GLY A 105 -0.98 -4.96 1.68
CA GLY A 105 -0.88 -6.33 2.13
C GLY A 105 -1.40 -6.49 3.56
N HIS A 106 -0.57 -7.01 4.45
CA HIS A 106 -0.73 -7.23 5.89
C HIS A 106 -1.94 -8.08 6.30
N TRP A 107 -3.12 -7.75 5.82
CA TRP A 107 -4.33 -8.50 6.09
C TRP A 107 -4.33 -9.90 5.47
N HIS A 108 -3.39 -10.23 4.58
CA HIS A 108 -3.28 -11.55 3.93
C HIS A 108 -4.58 -12.04 3.28
N GLY A 109 -5.38 -11.15 2.72
CA GLY A 109 -6.59 -11.51 1.98
C GLY A 109 -6.54 -10.90 0.58
N ASN A 110 -7.14 -11.60 -0.38
CA ASN A 110 -7.26 -11.11 -1.75
C ASN A 110 -8.58 -10.36 -1.91
N GLN A 111 -8.53 -9.05 -1.73
CA GLN A 111 -9.71 -8.17 -1.80
C GLN A 111 -9.49 -7.03 -2.80
N GLU A 112 -10.57 -6.66 -3.46
CA GLU A 112 -10.69 -5.47 -4.28
C GLU A 112 -11.98 -4.74 -3.92
N GLU A 113 -11.89 -3.43 -3.80
CA GLU A 113 -13.04 -2.56 -3.57
C GLU A 113 -12.82 -1.23 -4.26
N SER A 114 -13.81 -0.77 -5.01
CA SER A 114 -13.81 0.58 -5.60
C SER A 114 -14.72 1.49 -4.80
N ARG A 115 -14.17 2.60 -4.32
CA ARG A 115 -14.91 3.63 -3.59
C ARG A 115 -14.42 5.01 -3.97
N ASP A 116 -15.32 5.91 -4.26
CA ASP A 116 -15.04 7.32 -4.61
C ASP A 116 -13.98 7.48 -5.73
N GLY A 117 -13.98 6.54 -6.69
CA GLY A 117 -13.04 6.53 -7.82
C GLY A 117 -11.64 5.99 -7.48
N VAL A 118 -11.44 5.48 -6.26
CA VAL A 118 -10.22 4.82 -5.81
C VAL A 118 -10.43 3.32 -5.78
N LEU A 119 -9.53 2.56 -6.39
CA LEU A 119 -9.44 1.11 -6.25
C LEU A 119 -8.58 0.79 -5.03
N PHE A 120 -9.16 0.16 -4.02
CA PHE A 120 -8.45 -0.37 -2.85
C PHE A 120 -8.20 -1.85 -3.04
N THR A 121 -6.96 -2.30 -2.83
CA THR A 121 -6.62 -3.71 -2.91
C THR A 121 -5.82 -4.17 -1.70
N THR A 122 -6.08 -5.41 -1.27
CA THR A 122 -5.16 -6.19 -0.45
C THR A 122 -4.78 -7.46 -1.22
N THR A 123 -3.61 -8.00 -0.90
CA THR A 123 -3.09 -9.19 -1.59
C THR A 123 -2.91 -10.34 -0.61
N ALA A 124 -3.33 -11.54 -1.02
CA ALA A 124 -3.10 -12.76 -0.27
C ALA A 124 -1.60 -12.99 -0.03
N CYS A 125 -1.28 -13.64 1.09
CA CYS A 125 0.09 -13.94 1.45
C CYS A 125 0.74 -14.91 0.44
N CYS A 126 1.95 -14.61 -0.01
CA CYS A 126 2.72 -15.53 -0.86
C CYS A 126 3.49 -16.60 -0.06
N SER A 127 3.57 -16.49 1.26
CA SER A 127 4.27 -17.45 2.11
C SER A 127 3.50 -18.79 2.22
N SER A 128 4.20 -19.89 2.02
CA SER A 128 3.65 -21.24 2.20
C SER A 128 3.31 -21.59 3.67
N THR A 129 3.91 -20.85 4.63
CA THR A 129 3.77 -21.13 6.07
C THR A 129 2.77 -20.20 6.78
N ARG A 130 2.30 -19.13 6.14
CA ARG A 130 1.34 -18.21 6.73
C ARG A 130 -0.07 -18.43 6.15
N ASN A 131 -1.08 -18.33 6.98
CA ASN A 131 -2.47 -18.39 6.55
C ASN A 131 -2.91 -17.05 5.96
N ASN A 132 -3.91 -17.12 5.07
CA ASN A 132 -4.70 -15.95 4.71
C ASN A 132 -5.82 -15.74 5.73
N PHE A 133 -6.27 -14.48 5.86
CA PHE A 133 -7.37 -14.12 6.76
C PHE A 133 -8.71 -13.97 6.02
N ASP A 134 -8.74 -14.29 4.72
CA ASP A 134 -9.94 -14.41 3.89
C ASP A 134 -10.43 -15.86 3.77
N ASP A 135 -9.94 -16.74 4.65
CA ASP A 135 -10.26 -18.17 4.72
C ASP A 135 -9.94 -18.96 3.44
N THR A 136 -9.13 -18.40 2.54
CA THR A 136 -8.69 -19.08 1.32
C THR A 136 -7.28 -19.65 1.45
N PRO A 137 -6.96 -20.79 0.81
CA PRO A 137 -5.60 -21.30 0.75
C PRO A 137 -4.76 -20.65 -0.36
N ARG A 138 -5.32 -19.73 -1.12
CA ARG A 138 -4.72 -19.16 -2.32
C ARG A 138 -3.46 -18.38 -1.98
N LYS A 139 -2.38 -18.63 -2.71
CA LYS A 139 -1.10 -17.93 -2.60
C LYS A 139 -0.77 -17.28 -3.93
N GLY A 140 -0.20 -16.10 -3.89
CA GLY A 140 0.09 -15.42 -5.14
C GLY A 140 0.57 -13.99 -4.98
N TYR A 141 0.51 -13.29 -6.08
CA TYR A 141 0.85 -11.88 -6.18
C TYR A 141 -0.17 -11.14 -7.04
N ARG A 142 -0.10 -9.84 -7.02
CA ARG A 142 -1.01 -9.00 -7.77
C ARG A 142 -0.24 -8.21 -8.82
N LEU A 143 -0.75 -8.21 -10.04
CA LEU A 143 -0.31 -7.36 -11.14
C LEU A 143 -1.17 -6.10 -11.20
N PHE A 144 -0.56 -5.00 -11.55
CA PHE A 144 -1.23 -3.74 -11.82
C PHE A 144 -0.83 -3.25 -13.22
N CYS A 145 -1.82 -3.01 -14.07
CA CYS A 145 -1.64 -2.47 -15.41
C CYS A 145 -2.18 -1.05 -15.45
N PHE A 146 -1.29 -0.08 -15.58
CA PHE A 146 -1.60 1.35 -15.64
C PHE A 146 -1.81 1.77 -17.10
N GLY A 147 -2.94 2.43 -17.40
CA GLY A 147 -3.24 2.92 -18.74
C GLY A 147 -4.12 4.16 -18.72
N GLY A 148 -3.70 5.23 -19.40
CA GLY A 148 -4.41 6.51 -19.32
C GLY A 148 -4.53 6.98 -17.86
N ASN A 149 -5.76 7.11 -17.36
CA ASN A 149 -6.06 7.45 -15.96
C ASN A 149 -6.77 6.30 -15.22
N THR A 150 -6.67 5.07 -15.72
CA THR A 150 -7.25 3.87 -15.12
C THR A 150 -6.18 2.86 -14.75
N VAL A 151 -6.48 2.03 -13.74
CA VAL A 151 -5.66 0.90 -13.36
C VAL A 151 -6.51 -0.36 -13.36
N ASN A 152 -5.99 -1.40 -14.01
CA ASN A 152 -6.53 -2.75 -13.95
C ASN A 152 -5.64 -3.61 -13.07
N THR A 153 -6.21 -4.58 -12.39
CA THR A 153 -5.46 -5.47 -11.51
C THR A 153 -5.89 -6.92 -11.71
N GLU A 154 -4.93 -7.82 -11.51
CA GLU A 154 -5.13 -9.26 -11.56
C GLU A 154 -4.39 -9.94 -10.41
N PHE A 155 -5.07 -10.82 -9.70
CA PHE A 155 -4.41 -11.70 -8.74
C PHE A 155 -3.94 -12.97 -9.45
N VAL A 156 -2.63 -13.15 -9.50
CA VAL A 156 -1.99 -14.33 -10.10
C VAL A 156 -1.70 -15.35 -9.01
N GLU A 157 -2.42 -16.45 -9.06
CA GLU A 157 -2.24 -17.54 -8.11
C GLU A 157 -0.99 -18.35 -8.45
N VAL A 158 -0.12 -18.53 -7.45
CA VAL A 158 1.05 -19.41 -7.55
C VAL A 158 0.63 -20.78 -7.06
N LYS A 159 0.61 -21.76 -7.96
CA LYS A 159 0.38 -23.17 -7.61
C LYS A 159 1.65 -23.72 -6.99
N ASN A 160 1.52 -24.26 -5.78
CA ASN A 160 2.60 -25.06 -5.21
C ASN A 160 2.73 -26.31 -6.07
N GLY A 161 3.91 -26.51 -6.66
CA GLY A 161 4.25 -27.73 -7.38
C GLY A 161 4.41 -28.92 -6.43
#